data_2400119f4de6af12281c0dc4d75d9862
#
_entry.id   2400119f4de6af12281c0dc4d75d9862
#
_cell.length_a   1.000
_cell.length_b   1.000
_cell.length_c   1.000
_cell.angle_alpha   90.00
_cell.angle_beta   90.00
_cell.angle_gamma   90.00
#
_symmetry.space_group_name_H-M   'P 1'
#
loop_
_entity.id
_entity.type
_entity.pdbx_description
1 polymer ?
#
loop_
_entity_poly.entity_id
_entity_poly.type
_entity_poly.pdbx_seq_one_letter_code
_entity_poly.pdbx_strand_id
1 'polypeptide(L)'
;IINGAVNNMNGEVSAFDPARDIPLLELAVAKIGGATLLIIDPIVQAVAGDANKANEVRRSLQSIVDFAMKNDVAVIGITHFTKGSKGTSPTERVLGSGAFTALARMVWVTSKSEDNKRVLARSKSNIAPDDGGFEYDVETLEIENGITTSRVLWGAYIEGSAREIL
;
A
#
# COMPACT_ATOMS: atom_id res chain seq x y z
N ILE A 1 5.44 -2.42 -14.72
CA ILE A 1 6.01 -1.65 -13.59
C ILE A 1 6.27 -0.25 -14.10
N ILE A 2 5.80 0.75 -13.36
CA ILE A 2 6.04 2.17 -13.63
C ILE A 2 7.08 2.65 -12.61
N ASN A 3 8.26 3.06 -13.07
CA ASN A 3 9.37 3.47 -12.20
C ASN A 3 9.48 4.99 -12.03
N GLY A 4 8.69 5.78 -12.74
CA GLY A 4 8.71 7.25 -12.68
C GLY A 4 8.08 7.87 -13.92
N ALA A 5 8.06 9.19 -13.96
CA ALA A 5 7.61 9.98 -15.09
C ALA A 5 8.80 10.46 -15.91
N VAL A 6 8.74 10.35 -17.23
CA VAL A 6 9.78 10.82 -18.15
C VAL A 6 9.40 12.19 -18.68
N ASN A 7 10.29 13.16 -18.50
CA ASN A 7 10.15 14.45 -19.14
C ASN A 7 10.50 14.33 -20.63
N ASN A 8 9.51 14.55 -21.50
CA ASN A 8 9.67 14.41 -22.96
C ASN A 8 10.63 15.43 -23.59
N MET A 9 10.98 16.54 -22.88
CA MET A 9 11.90 17.54 -23.41
C MET A 9 13.38 17.20 -23.23
N ASN A 10 13.73 16.57 -22.10
CA ASN A 10 15.13 16.29 -21.75
C ASN A 10 15.41 14.82 -21.43
N GLY A 11 14.41 13.96 -21.44
CA GLY A 11 14.52 12.53 -21.12
C GLY A 11 14.78 12.22 -19.64
N GLU A 12 14.75 13.22 -18.76
CA GLU A 12 14.95 13.00 -17.33
C GLU A 12 13.81 12.19 -16.72
N VAL A 13 14.16 11.21 -15.89
CA VAL A 13 13.22 10.43 -15.10
C VAL A 13 13.04 11.10 -13.75
N SER A 14 11.84 11.50 -13.42
CA SER A 14 11.46 12.04 -12.11
C SER A 14 10.61 11.03 -11.33
N ALA A 15 10.61 11.15 -9.99
CA ALA A 15 9.67 10.42 -9.17
C ALA A 15 8.22 10.78 -9.57
N PHE A 16 7.33 9.78 -9.49
CA PHE A 16 5.91 9.98 -9.78
C PHE A 16 5.30 10.95 -8.77
N ASP A 17 4.71 12.03 -9.28
CA ASP A 17 3.94 13.01 -8.51
C ASP A 17 2.48 12.97 -8.96
N PRO A 18 1.55 12.46 -8.13
CA PRO A 18 0.15 12.35 -8.51
C PRO A 18 -0.49 13.68 -8.94
N ALA A 19 -0.09 14.79 -8.31
CA ALA A 19 -0.64 16.09 -8.64
C ALA A 19 -0.32 16.54 -10.07
N ARG A 20 0.78 16.02 -10.65
CA ARG A 20 1.27 16.36 -11.98
C ARG A 20 1.07 15.23 -12.99
N ASP A 21 1.32 13.99 -12.56
CA ASP A 21 1.59 12.88 -13.47
C ASP A 21 0.38 11.95 -13.68
N ILE A 22 -0.80 12.22 -13.07
CA ILE A 22 -2.03 11.44 -13.32
C ILE A 22 -2.36 11.32 -14.81
N PRO A 23 -2.24 12.38 -15.65
CA PRO A 23 -2.50 12.22 -17.08
C PRO A 23 -1.56 11.21 -17.76
N LEU A 24 -0.31 11.11 -17.33
CA LEU A 24 0.64 10.11 -17.84
C LEU A 24 0.26 8.70 -17.40
N LEU A 25 -0.22 8.55 -16.16
CA LEU A 25 -0.74 7.29 -15.66
C LEU A 25 -1.97 6.84 -16.44
N GLU A 26 -2.91 7.75 -16.72
CA GLU A 26 -4.09 7.46 -17.55
C GLU A 26 -3.71 6.96 -18.96
N LEU A 27 -2.74 7.62 -19.58
CA LEU A 27 -2.21 7.18 -20.88
C LEU A 27 -1.55 5.79 -20.80
N ALA A 28 -0.77 5.54 -19.75
CA ALA A 28 -0.12 4.23 -19.56
C ALA A 28 -1.15 3.13 -19.34
N VAL A 29 -2.20 3.38 -18.54
CA VAL A 29 -3.30 2.43 -18.29
C VAL A 29 -4.09 2.19 -19.56
N ALA A 30 -4.41 3.22 -20.33
CA ALA A 30 -5.13 3.08 -21.62
C ALA A 30 -4.32 2.25 -22.63
N LYS A 31 -2.99 2.44 -22.67
CA LYS A 31 -2.09 1.70 -23.58
C LYS A 31 -2.08 0.18 -23.34
N ILE A 32 -2.30 -0.25 -22.10
CA ILE A 32 -2.37 -1.68 -21.72
C ILE A 32 -3.81 -2.23 -21.77
N GLY A 33 -4.78 -1.44 -22.21
CA GLY A 33 -6.18 -1.87 -22.31
C GLY A 33 -6.99 -1.74 -21.02
N GLY A 34 -6.50 -0.95 -20.04
CA GLY A 34 -7.13 -0.74 -18.73
C GLY A 34 -6.37 -1.41 -17.58
N ALA A 35 -6.78 -1.11 -16.38
CA ALA A 35 -6.29 -1.74 -15.14
C ALA A 35 -7.45 -1.86 -14.16
N THR A 36 -7.50 -2.93 -13.40
CA THR A 36 -8.46 -3.13 -12.29
C THR A 36 -7.82 -2.90 -10.93
N LEU A 37 -6.49 -2.90 -10.86
CA LEU A 37 -5.72 -2.72 -9.64
C LEU A 37 -4.48 -1.86 -9.91
N LEU A 38 -4.26 -0.87 -9.06
CA LEU A 38 -3.03 -0.08 -8.97
C LEU A 38 -2.36 -0.35 -7.62
N ILE A 39 -1.10 -0.78 -7.66
CA ILE A 39 -0.28 -0.95 -6.46
C ILE A 39 0.77 0.15 -6.42
N ILE A 40 0.87 0.86 -5.30
CA ILE A 40 1.87 1.91 -5.06
C ILE A 40 2.77 1.49 -3.91
N ASP A 41 4.02 1.17 -4.21
CA ASP A 41 5.02 0.68 -3.25
C ASP A 41 6.35 1.45 -3.37
N PRO A 42 6.67 2.28 -2.39
CA PRO A 42 5.87 2.66 -1.24
C PRO A 42 4.97 3.90 -1.52
N ILE A 43 3.78 3.93 -0.89
CA ILE A 43 2.81 5.03 -1.06
C ILE A 43 3.34 6.39 -0.61
N VAL A 44 4.30 6.44 0.32
CA VAL A 44 4.92 7.69 0.79
C VAL A 44 5.66 8.44 -0.33
N GLN A 45 6.14 7.75 -1.36
CA GLN A 45 6.78 8.37 -2.52
C GLN A 45 5.78 9.07 -3.46
N ALA A 46 4.50 8.79 -3.32
CA ALA A 46 3.44 9.47 -4.06
C ALA A 46 2.99 10.79 -3.39
N VAL A 47 3.72 11.28 -2.39
CA VAL A 47 3.44 12.56 -1.73
C VAL A 47 4.45 13.58 -2.20
N ALA A 48 3.98 14.59 -2.93
CA ALA A 48 4.78 15.75 -3.28
C ALA A 48 4.92 16.65 -2.04
N GLY A 49 6.10 16.63 -1.42
CA GLY A 49 6.40 17.40 -0.22
C GLY A 49 6.61 16.55 1.02
N ASP A 50 6.20 17.04 2.19
CA ASP A 50 6.45 16.39 3.47
C ASP A 50 5.34 15.38 3.80
N ALA A 51 5.66 14.08 3.74
CA ALA A 51 4.74 13.00 4.05
C ALA A 51 4.28 12.97 5.53
N ASN A 52 4.86 13.78 6.41
CA ASN A 52 4.41 13.93 7.79
C ASN A 52 3.32 15.01 7.93
N LYS A 53 3.10 15.83 6.92
CA LYS A 53 2.08 16.87 6.93
C LYS A 53 0.77 16.37 6.31
N ALA A 54 -0.27 16.29 7.14
CA ALA A 54 -1.58 15.75 6.74
C ALA A 54 -2.17 16.44 5.49
N ASN A 55 -2.01 17.74 5.36
CA ASN A 55 -2.56 18.49 4.22
C ASN A 55 -1.82 18.18 2.90
N GLU A 56 -0.50 17.96 2.95
CA GLU A 56 0.30 17.58 1.78
C GLU A 56 -0.04 16.17 1.33
N VAL A 57 -0.15 15.24 2.27
CA VAL A 57 -0.59 13.86 2.02
C VAL A 57 -1.99 13.83 1.39
N ARG A 58 -2.96 14.52 2.00
CA ARG A 58 -4.33 14.55 1.47
C ARG A 58 -4.40 15.10 0.05
N ARG A 59 -3.70 16.19 -0.23
CA ARG A 59 -3.70 16.81 -1.56
C ARG A 59 -3.09 15.86 -2.61
N SER A 60 -1.96 15.25 -2.32
CA SER A 60 -1.29 14.33 -3.26
C SER A 60 -2.14 13.08 -3.50
N LEU A 61 -2.67 12.46 -2.45
CA LEU A 61 -3.44 11.23 -2.56
C LEU A 61 -4.86 11.46 -3.12
N GLN A 62 -5.42 12.68 -3.02
CA GLN A 62 -6.72 12.96 -3.62
C GLN A 62 -6.71 12.74 -5.14
N SER A 63 -5.63 13.12 -5.82
CA SER A 63 -5.49 12.87 -7.26
C SER A 63 -5.51 11.38 -7.60
N ILE A 64 -4.97 10.52 -6.73
CA ILE A 64 -5.02 9.06 -6.88
C ILE A 64 -6.45 8.54 -6.63
N VAL A 65 -7.13 9.07 -5.63
CA VAL A 65 -8.54 8.72 -5.34
C VAL A 65 -9.43 9.07 -6.52
N ASP A 66 -9.28 10.27 -7.07
CA ASP A 66 -10.06 10.75 -8.23
C ASP A 66 -9.78 9.90 -9.47
N PHE A 67 -8.51 9.54 -9.71
CA PHE A 67 -8.12 8.60 -10.77
C PHE A 67 -8.78 7.24 -10.58
N ALA A 68 -8.74 6.68 -9.38
CA ALA A 68 -9.31 5.39 -9.05
C ALA A 68 -10.82 5.35 -9.30
N MET A 69 -11.54 6.38 -8.84
CA MET A 69 -12.99 6.52 -9.05
C MET A 69 -13.36 6.67 -10.53
N LYS A 70 -12.60 7.51 -11.26
CA LYS A 70 -12.85 7.76 -12.70
C LYS A 70 -12.67 6.52 -13.57
N ASN A 71 -11.69 5.68 -13.21
CA ASN A 71 -11.28 4.55 -14.04
C ASN A 71 -11.75 3.19 -13.48
N ASP A 72 -12.54 3.17 -12.41
CA ASP A 72 -12.99 1.95 -11.70
C ASP A 72 -11.82 1.02 -11.30
N VAL A 73 -10.78 1.62 -10.70
CA VAL A 73 -9.54 0.96 -10.31
C VAL A 73 -9.47 0.84 -8.80
N ALA A 74 -9.21 -0.36 -8.27
CA ALA A 74 -8.83 -0.52 -6.88
C ALA A 74 -7.38 -0.05 -6.67
N VAL A 75 -7.11 0.60 -5.51
CA VAL A 75 -5.75 1.07 -5.18
C VAL A 75 -5.26 0.42 -3.88
N ILE A 76 -4.06 -0.14 -3.92
CA ILE A 76 -3.33 -0.62 -2.75
C ILE A 76 -2.08 0.24 -2.57
N GLY A 77 -2.00 0.95 -1.44
CA GLY A 77 -0.81 1.66 -1.02
C GLY A 77 -0.03 0.85 0.02
N ILE A 78 1.25 0.59 -0.24
CA ILE A 78 2.13 -0.14 0.67
C ILE A 78 3.05 0.84 1.40
N THR A 79 3.24 0.64 2.71
CA THR A 79 4.15 1.43 3.53
C THR A 79 4.68 0.60 4.69
N HIS A 80 5.60 1.18 5.46
CA HIS A 80 6.20 0.54 6.62
C HIS A 80 5.79 1.23 7.93
N PHE A 81 6.02 0.56 9.04
CA PHE A 81 5.88 1.17 10.35
C PHE A 81 7.03 2.12 10.67
N THR A 82 6.72 3.16 11.43
CA THR A 82 7.72 4.04 12.03
C THR A 82 8.58 3.25 13.03
N LYS A 83 9.89 3.40 12.94
CA LYS A 83 10.82 2.77 13.89
C LYS A 83 10.52 3.24 15.33
N GLY A 84 10.54 2.31 16.28
CA GLY A 84 10.33 2.63 17.70
C GLY A 84 8.88 2.83 18.14
N SER A 85 7.89 2.60 17.27
CA SER A 85 6.47 2.77 17.58
C SER A 85 5.81 1.56 18.26
N LYS A 86 6.58 0.65 18.89
CA LYS A 86 6.02 -0.46 19.67
C LYS A 86 5.13 0.08 20.79
N GLY A 87 3.95 -0.54 20.98
CA GLY A 87 2.99 -0.17 22.03
C GLY A 87 1.93 0.85 21.65
N THR A 88 2.02 1.48 20.47
CA THR A 88 0.92 2.29 19.91
C THR A 88 0.01 1.44 19.02
N SER A 89 -1.18 1.95 18.70
CA SER A 89 -2.10 1.22 17.82
C SER A 89 -1.47 1.00 16.43
N PRO A 90 -1.79 -0.10 15.73
CA PRO A 90 -1.22 -0.39 14.42
C PRO A 90 -1.41 0.73 13.41
N THR A 91 -2.58 1.40 13.41
CA THR A 91 -2.85 2.54 12.52
C THR A 91 -2.01 3.77 12.81
N GLU A 92 -1.62 3.99 14.09
CA GLU A 92 -0.75 5.10 14.50
C GLU A 92 0.72 4.84 14.17
N ARG A 93 1.10 3.57 13.98
CA ARG A 93 2.46 3.16 13.64
C ARG A 93 2.82 3.36 12.17
N VAL A 94 1.85 3.66 11.32
CA VAL A 94 2.09 3.88 9.88
C VAL A 94 3.05 5.04 9.68
N LEU A 95 4.10 4.80 8.88
CA LEU A 95 5.10 5.82 8.55
C LEU A 95 4.45 7.03 7.87
N GLY A 96 4.79 8.22 8.34
CA GLY A 96 4.26 9.47 7.85
C GLY A 96 3.04 9.95 8.64
N SER A 97 2.20 10.75 7.98
CA SER A 97 0.99 11.31 8.60
C SER A 97 -0.13 10.28 8.74
N GLY A 98 -0.89 10.36 9.83
CA GLY A 98 -2.16 9.62 9.98
C GLY A 98 -3.17 9.88 8.85
N ALA A 99 -2.92 10.84 7.97
CA ALA A 99 -3.73 11.08 6.78
C ALA A 99 -3.74 9.88 5.80
N PHE A 100 -2.68 9.07 5.75
CA PHE A 100 -2.66 7.85 4.94
C PHE A 100 -3.76 6.89 5.38
N THR A 101 -3.81 6.60 6.69
CA THR A 101 -4.82 5.70 7.25
C THR A 101 -6.21 6.33 7.26
N ALA A 102 -6.31 7.66 7.38
CA ALA A 102 -7.59 8.36 7.34
C ALA A 102 -8.27 8.27 5.96
N LEU A 103 -7.50 8.38 4.87
CA LEU A 103 -7.99 8.29 3.50
C LEU A 103 -8.32 6.84 3.08
N ALA A 104 -7.57 5.88 3.56
CA ALA A 104 -7.79 4.47 3.22
C ALA A 104 -9.14 3.98 3.75
N ARG A 105 -9.89 3.25 2.93
CA ARG A 105 -11.14 2.58 3.33
C ARG A 105 -10.89 1.32 4.13
N MET A 106 -9.76 0.67 3.89
CA MET A 106 -9.27 -0.48 4.65
C MET A 106 -7.79 -0.30 4.93
N VAL A 107 -7.35 -0.73 6.11
CA VAL A 107 -5.94 -0.79 6.49
C VAL A 107 -5.64 -2.21 7.00
N TRP A 108 -4.72 -2.85 6.33
CA TRP A 108 -4.17 -4.13 6.72
C TRP A 108 -2.76 -3.96 7.25
N VAL A 109 -2.42 -4.74 8.25
CA VAL A 109 -1.11 -4.71 8.89
C VAL A 109 -0.54 -6.11 8.92
N THR A 110 0.70 -6.24 8.48
CA THR A 110 1.46 -7.47 8.63
C THR A 110 2.44 -7.35 9.79
N SER A 111 2.53 -8.39 10.59
CA SER A 111 3.52 -8.51 11.66
C SER A 111 4.10 -9.91 11.71
N LYS A 112 5.27 -10.02 12.31
CA LYS A 112 5.90 -11.29 12.63
C LYS A 112 6.11 -11.32 14.14
N SER A 113 5.54 -12.33 14.80
CA SER A 113 5.70 -12.55 16.22
C SER A 113 7.10 -13.09 16.57
N GLU A 114 7.42 -13.10 17.86
CA GLU A 114 8.67 -13.69 18.38
C GLU A 114 8.77 -15.19 18.06
N ASP A 115 7.65 -15.89 18.00
CA ASP A 115 7.55 -17.30 17.61
C ASP A 115 7.63 -17.53 16.10
N ASN A 116 8.07 -16.53 15.33
CA ASN A 116 8.14 -16.55 13.86
C ASN A 116 6.80 -16.66 13.11
N LYS A 117 5.66 -16.64 13.80
CA LYS A 117 4.35 -16.60 13.15
C LYS A 117 4.13 -15.27 12.46
N ARG A 118 3.61 -15.30 11.26
CA ARG A 118 3.24 -14.11 10.49
C ARG A 118 1.73 -13.96 10.49
N VAL A 119 1.29 -12.73 10.66
CA VAL A 119 -0.14 -12.41 10.71
C VAL A 119 -0.42 -11.21 9.80
N LEU A 120 -1.52 -11.30 9.06
CA LEU A 120 -2.14 -10.18 8.35
C LEU A 120 -3.44 -9.83 9.10
N ALA A 121 -3.45 -8.72 9.82
CA ALA A 121 -4.60 -8.28 10.61
C ALA A 121 -5.28 -7.05 9.99
N ARG A 122 -6.61 -6.99 10.10
CA ARG A 122 -7.38 -5.82 9.70
C ARG A 122 -7.35 -4.78 10.81
N SER A 123 -6.75 -3.63 10.55
CA SER A 123 -6.54 -2.57 11.54
C SER A 123 -7.57 -1.43 11.41
N LYS A 124 -8.22 -1.32 10.25
CA LYS A 124 -9.32 -0.39 9.99
C LYS A 124 -10.17 -0.91 8.85
N SER A 125 -11.47 -0.74 8.94
CA SER A 125 -12.39 -0.88 7.82
C SER A 125 -13.59 0.05 8.02
N ASN A 126 -14.08 0.65 6.93
CA ASN A 126 -15.36 1.35 6.90
C ASN A 126 -16.30 0.77 5.83
N ILE A 127 -15.99 -0.43 5.33
CA ILE A 127 -16.78 -1.17 4.34
C ILE A 127 -17.07 -2.62 4.77
N ALA A 128 -16.49 -3.07 5.89
CA ALA A 128 -16.67 -4.40 6.48
C ALA A 128 -16.35 -4.31 7.99
N PRO A 129 -16.60 -5.37 8.80
CA PRO A 129 -16.07 -5.43 10.16
C PRO A 129 -14.57 -5.15 10.19
N ASP A 130 -14.09 -4.46 11.22
CA ASP A 130 -12.71 -3.97 11.34
C ASP A 130 -11.83 -4.83 12.26
N ASP A 131 -12.27 -6.04 12.57
CA ASP A 131 -11.60 -7.05 13.35
C ASP A 131 -11.12 -8.24 12.50
N GLY A 132 -10.34 -9.10 13.12
CA GLY A 132 -9.85 -10.34 12.54
C GLY A 132 -8.60 -10.23 11.69
N GLY A 133 -8.02 -11.39 11.44
CA GLY A 133 -6.81 -11.54 10.66
C GLY A 133 -6.61 -12.97 10.18
N PHE A 134 -5.48 -13.20 9.53
CA PHE A 134 -5.07 -14.52 9.05
C PHE A 134 -3.62 -14.77 9.41
N GLU A 135 -3.32 -15.97 9.86
CA GLU A 135 -1.96 -16.47 9.86
C GLU A 135 -1.50 -16.70 8.43
N TYR A 136 -0.21 -16.54 8.18
CA TYR A 136 0.39 -16.93 6.92
C TYR A 136 1.85 -17.30 7.09
N ASP A 137 2.36 -18.12 6.19
CA ASP A 137 3.76 -18.41 6.03
C ASP A 137 4.26 -18.02 4.64
N VAL A 138 5.57 -17.88 4.53
CA VAL A 138 6.25 -17.64 3.26
C VAL A 138 7.20 -18.80 3.04
N GLU A 139 6.93 -19.60 2.03
CA GLU A 139 7.85 -20.65 1.61
C GLU A 139 8.62 -20.25 0.36
N THR A 140 9.84 -20.73 0.29
CA THR A 140 10.67 -20.61 -0.91
C THR A 140 10.41 -21.82 -1.80
N LEU A 141 10.22 -21.59 -3.09
CA LEU A 141 10.06 -22.63 -4.09
C LEU A 141 10.87 -22.31 -5.33
N GLU A 142 11.25 -23.35 -6.06
CA GLU A 142 11.82 -23.22 -7.37
C GLU A 142 10.73 -23.47 -8.42
N ILE A 143 10.63 -22.57 -9.38
CA ILE A 143 9.74 -22.69 -10.53
C ILE A 143 10.53 -23.08 -11.77
N GLU A 144 9.85 -23.24 -12.91
CA GLU A 144 10.48 -23.57 -14.18
C GLU A 144 11.72 -22.72 -14.48
N ASN A 145 12.71 -23.33 -15.11
CA ASN A 145 14.02 -22.74 -15.46
C ASN A 145 14.92 -22.38 -14.26
N GLY A 146 14.75 -23.02 -13.10
CA GLY A 146 15.61 -22.81 -11.94
C GLY A 146 15.42 -21.46 -11.24
N ILE A 147 14.31 -20.77 -11.47
CA ILE A 147 14.01 -19.49 -10.83
C ILE A 147 13.51 -19.75 -9.41
N THR A 148 14.27 -19.28 -8.43
CA THR A 148 13.86 -19.31 -7.03
C THR A 148 12.91 -18.14 -6.75
N THR A 149 11.76 -18.42 -6.17
CA THR A 149 10.75 -17.43 -5.77
C THR A 149 10.15 -17.77 -4.42
N SER A 150 9.16 -16.99 -3.97
CA SER A 150 8.42 -17.27 -2.76
C SER A 150 6.92 -17.22 -3.01
N ARG A 151 6.16 -17.97 -2.21
CA ARG A 151 4.70 -17.88 -2.16
C ARG A 151 4.20 -17.76 -0.74
N VAL A 152 3.03 -17.16 -0.59
CA VAL A 152 2.31 -17.09 0.68
C VAL A 152 1.45 -18.34 0.84
N LEU A 153 1.56 -18.98 1.99
CA LEU A 153 0.67 -20.04 2.45
C LEU A 153 -0.25 -19.46 3.52
N TRP A 154 -1.52 -19.36 3.20
CA TRP A 154 -2.52 -18.88 4.15
C TRP A 154 -2.83 -19.94 5.19
N GLY A 155 -2.85 -19.54 6.46
CA GLY A 155 -3.18 -20.35 7.63
C GLY A 155 -4.57 -20.05 8.18
N ALA A 156 -4.71 -20.23 9.50
CA ALA A 156 -5.97 -20.06 10.19
C ALA A 156 -6.44 -18.59 10.24
N TYR A 157 -7.76 -18.40 10.28
CA TYR A 157 -8.36 -17.13 10.66
C TYR A 157 -8.16 -16.90 12.16
N ILE A 158 -7.86 -15.67 12.54
CA ILE A 158 -7.69 -15.25 13.94
C ILE A 158 -8.77 -14.21 14.25
N GLU A 159 -9.54 -14.46 15.30
CA GLU A 159 -10.50 -13.49 15.83
C GLU A 159 -9.79 -12.43 16.69
N GLY A 160 -10.42 -11.28 16.84
CA GLY A 160 -9.96 -10.19 17.68
C GLY A 160 -9.53 -8.96 16.92
N SER A 161 -9.31 -7.88 17.64
CA SER A 161 -8.83 -6.63 17.07
C SER A 161 -7.36 -6.73 16.64
N ALA A 162 -6.94 -5.91 15.68
CA ALA A 162 -5.53 -5.87 15.26
C ALA A 162 -4.57 -5.58 16.42
N ARG A 163 -5.03 -4.88 17.47
CA ARG A 163 -4.22 -4.59 18.67
C ARG A 163 -3.99 -5.84 19.54
N GLU A 164 -4.96 -6.75 19.56
CA GLU A 164 -4.85 -8.02 20.31
C GLU A 164 -4.04 -9.05 19.54
N ILE A 165 -4.11 -8.99 18.20
CA ILE A 165 -3.46 -9.95 17.29
C ILE A 165 -1.97 -9.63 17.08
N LEU A 166 -1.56 -8.35 17.13
CA LEU A 166 -0.22 -7.85 16.77
C LEU A 166 0.60 -7.39 17.98
#